data_a8468866988531a8d6593fc44c833c62
#
_entry.id   a8468866988531a8d6593fc44c833c62
#
_cell.length_a   1.000
_cell.length_b   1.000
_cell.length_c   1.000
_cell.angle_alpha   90.00
_cell.angle_beta   90.00
_cell.angle_gamma   90.00
#
_symmetry.space_group_name_H-M   'P 1'
#
loop_
_entity.id
_entity.type
_entity.pdbx_description
1 polymer ?
#
loop_
_entity_poly.entity_id
_entity_poly.type
_entity_poly.pdbx_seq_one_letter_code
_entity_poly.pdbx_strand_id
1 'polypeptide(L)'
;MEVLKNQPKILVMTDQKISQSSEPTILIVDDNPENLQVLGKILQENKYEIEFAINGESALAWLKKQQFDLILLDINMPGMNGFEVCRKIRSSPEMNNVPVIFLSADTDRESIFKGFELGAQDYVTKPFDSRELLSRVRTHLALKNSLEKLAKFNKSLEEKVAERTQQLKEANVNLEALNLRLIDLDRAKADFLNLISHEIRTPLNGILGPLELLKEPIYAREIGELVEMLDMSVKRLERFSLNALLITRLKTKQLEIKKDRIHLSKMINEVLDEEKENIQSKNIQVERNDNISPGLISGEVELIKKCISNILDNAIRFSPENNTVEIDTYVEEQTIICEIKDNGKGFAMGTVDHIFELFTTGDEYKDNSIGIGLPIAKMIMEGHGGSIVVGNNPGGGASVKLLFQTTL
;
A
#
# COMPACT_ATOMS: atom_id res chain seq x y z
N MET A 1 22.13 4.23 -14.16
CA MET A 1 22.73 2.91 -14.45
C MET A 1 22.89 2.15 -13.12
N GLU A 2 21.76 1.88 -12.43
CA GLU A 2 21.76 1.20 -11.10
C GLU A 2 20.36 0.67 -10.74
N VAL A 3 19.68 -0.05 -11.67
CA VAL A 3 18.33 -0.60 -11.48
C VAL A 3 18.27 -2.07 -11.91
N LEU A 4 19.33 -2.84 -11.68
CA LEU A 4 19.31 -4.29 -11.97
C LEU A 4 20.09 -5.07 -10.91
N LYS A 5 19.61 -5.05 -9.64
CA LYS A 5 20.11 -5.96 -8.60
C LYS A 5 19.02 -6.34 -7.61
N ASN A 6 17.92 -6.88 -8.08
CA ASN A 6 17.03 -7.68 -7.23
C ASN A 6 16.44 -8.83 -8.07
N GLN A 7 17.29 -9.78 -8.44
CA GLN A 7 16.82 -11.10 -8.80
C GLN A 7 16.53 -11.86 -7.50
N PRO A 8 15.37 -12.52 -7.36
CA PRO A 8 15.12 -13.39 -6.24
C PRO A 8 16.12 -14.55 -6.31
N LYS A 9 16.96 -14.70 -5.30
CA LYS A 9 17.75 -15.88 -5.07
C LYS A 9 16.79 -17.08 -5.05
N ILE A 10 16.86 -17.90 -6.08
CA ILE A 10 16.32 -19.26 -6.06
C ILE A 10 17.09 -19.95 -4.93
N LEU A 11 16.45 -20.06 -3.78
CA LEU A 11 16.92 -20.93 -2.69
C LEU A 11 16.78 -22.36 -3.24
N VAL A 12 17.87 -22.89 -3.77
CA VAL A 12 18.02 -24.33 -3.92
C VAL A 12 17.92 -24.88 -2.52
N MET A 13 16.79 -25.53 -2.21
CA MET A 13 16.61 -26.29 -0.98
C MET A 13 17.61 -27.43 -1.02
N THR A 14 18.79 -27.19 -0.46
CA THR A 14 19.75 -28.24 -0.11
C THR A 14 19.16 -29.00 1.07
N ASP A 15 19.03 -30.30 0.84
CA ASP A 15 19.00 -31.41 1.80
C ASP A 15 18.22 -31.14 3.13
N GLN A 16 16.93 -31.42 3.06
CA GLN A 16 16.25 -31.91 4.24
C GLN A 16 17.03 -33.12 4.76
N LYS A 17 17.58 -33.01 5.97
CA LYS A 17 17.98 -34.14 6.80
C LYS A 17 16.95 -35.24 6.60
N ILE A 18 17.37 -36.32 5.94
CA ILE A 18 16.67 -37.61 5.97
C ILE A 18 16.56 -37.93 7.44
N SER A 19 15.40 -37.75 8.03
CA SER A 19 15.09 -38.24 9.36
C SER A 19 15.42 -39.74 9.30
N GLN A 20 16.31 -40.19 10.15
CA GLN A 20 16.58 -41.63 10.36
C GLN A 20 15.19 -42.26 10.51
N SER A 21 14.80 -43.05 9.51
CA SER A 21 13.59 -43.86 9.59
C SER A 21 13.83 -44.90 10.69
N SER A 22 13.16 -44.72 11.82
CA SER A 22 13.05 -45.81 12.78
C SER A 22 12.58 -47.06 12.02
N GLU A 23 13.15 -48.20 12.32
CA GLU A 23 12.73 -49.47 11.74
C GLU A 23 11.22 -49.62 12.00
N PRO A 24 10.41 -50.05 10.99
CA PRO A 24 8.96 -50.18 11.20
C PRO A 24 8.65 -51.18 12.28
N THR A 25 7.73 -50.81 13.18
CA THR A 25 7.34 -51.64 14.33
C THR A 25 6.09 -52.43 14.00
N ILE A 26 6.17 -53.77 14.11
CA ILE A 26 5.09 -54.70 13.78
C ILE A 26 4.60 -55.41 15.05
N LEU A 27 3.31 -55.41 15.29
CA LEU A 27 2.70 -56.22 16.35
C LEU A 27 2.28 -57.58 15.78
N ILE A 28 2.77 -58.66 16.39
CA ILE A 28 2.39 -60.04 16.06
C ILE A 28 1.48 -60.54 17.15
N VAL A 29 0.30 -61.01 16.76
CA VAL A 29 -0.75 -61.51 17.69
C VAL A 29 -1.10 -62.94 17.28
N ASP A 30 -0.68 -63.88 18.12
CA ASP A 30 -1.00 -65.32 17.92
C ASP A 30 -0.95 -66.02 19.30
N ASP A 31 -1.81 -66.92 19.57
CA ASP A 31 -1.87 -67.69 20.84
C ASP A 31 -0.84 -68.83 20.91
N ASN A 32 -0.31 -69.23 19.75
CA ASN A 32 0.72 -70.27 19.63
C ASN A 32 2.16 -69.65 19.71
N PRO A 33 2.95 -69.96 20.75
CA PRO A 33 4.32 -69.49 20.89
C PRO A 33 5.26 -69.83 19.70
N GLU A 34 5.03 -71.02 19.09
CA GLU A 34 5.85 -71.44 17.95
C GLU A 34 5.64 -70.51 16.74
N ASN A 35 4.38 -70.11 16.46
CA ASN A 35 4.06 -69.15 15.42
C ASN A 35 4.74 -67.80 15.68
N LEU A 36 4.63 -67.28 16.89
CA LEU A 36 5.30 -66.04 17.31
C LEU A 36 6.82 -66.10 17.09
N GLN A 37 7.44 -67.20 17.42
CA GLN A 37 8.88 -67.38 17.25
C GLN A 37 9.29 -67.43 15.77
N VAL A 38 8.54 -68.14 14.94
CA VAL A 38 8.78 -68.23 13.49
C VAL A 38 8.61 -66.88 12.81
N LEU A 39 7.49 -66.21 13.04
CA LEU A 39 7.21 -64.90 12.50
C LEU A 39 8.21 -63.85 12.98
N GLY A 40 8.52 -63.87 14.26
CA GLY A 40 9.52 -62.98 14.87
C GLY A 40 10.87 -63.11 14.20
N LYS A 41 11.35 -64.33 13.99
CA LYS A 41 12.63 -64.57 13.31
C LYS A 41 12.64 -64.04 11.87
N ILE A 42 11.61 -64.34 11.08
CA ILE A 42 11.47 -63.89 9.68
C ILE A 42 11.53 -62.38 9.61
N LEU A 43 10.81 -61.66 10.48
CA LEU A 43 10.71 -60.19 10.45
C LEU A 43 11.95 -59.50 11.00
N GLN A 44 12.57 -60.03 12.13
CA GLN A 44 13.81 -59.47 12.66
C GLN A 44 14.99 -59.60 11.72
N GLU A 45 15.11 -60.72 10.97
CA GLU A 45 16.13 -60.90 9.92
C GLU A 45 15.96 -59.87 8.79
N ASN A 46 14.76 -59.30 8.64
CA ASN A 46 14.44 -58.24 7.65
C ASN A 46 14.40 -56.83 8.26
N LYS A 47 14.97 -56.63 9.45
CA LYS A 47 15.09 -55.30 10.12
C LYS A 47 13.77 -54.66 10.49
N TYR A 48 12.81 -55.44 10.93
CA TYR A 48 11.57 -54.94 11.57
C TYR A 48 11.70 -55.02 13.07
N GLU A 49 11.26 -53.97 13.78
CA GLU A 49 11.03 -54.05 15.24
C GLU A 49 9.72 -54.79 15.47
N ILE A 50 9.70 -55.66 16.44
CA ILE A 50 8.54 -56.50 16.69
C ILE A 50 8.15 -56.56 18.17
N GLU A 51 6.85 -56.57 18.41
CA GLU A 51 6.23 -56.81 19.68
C GLU A 51 5.29 -58.02 19.57
N PHE A 52 5.11 -58.73 20.63
CA PHE A 52 4.30 -59.93 20.69
C PHE A 52 3.10 -59.75 21.60
N ALA A 53 1.96 -60.27 21.18
CA ALA A 53 0.77 -60.43 21.99
C ALA A 53 0.23 -61.85 21.86
N ILE A 54 -0.04 -62.50 22.98
CA ILE A 54 -0.48 -63.89 23.03
C ILE A 54 -2.01 -64.09 23.03
N ASN A 55 -2.75 -62.97 22.99
CA ASN A 55 -4.21 -62.95 22.91
C ASN A 55 -4.71 -61.56 22.52
N GLY A 56 -6.02 -61.43 22.20
CA GLY A 56 -6.61 -60.16 21.78
C GLY A 56 -6.58 -59.07 22.84
N GLU A 57 -6.63 -59.38 24.12
CA GLU A 57 -6.60 -58.38 25.19
C GLU A 57 -5.21 -57.75 25.31
N SER A 58 -4.14 -58.57 25.27
CA SER A 58 -2.78 -58.09 25.26
C SER A 58 -2.47 -57.28 23.99
N ALA A 59 -3.01 -57.63 22.83
CA ALA A 59 -2.87 -56.87 21.61
C ALA A 59 -3.46 -55.47 21.76
N LEU A 60 -4.68 -55.36 22.31
CA LEU A 60 -5.31 -54.05 22.53
C LEU A 60 -4.58 -53.22 23.62
N ALA A 61 -4.00 -53.87 24.60
CA ALA A 61 -3.16 -53.20 25.61
C ALA A 61 -1.87 -52.60 24.99
N TRP A 62 -1.22 -53.32 24.07
CA TRP A 62 -0.07 -52.83 23.31
C TRP A 62 -0.45 -51.63 22.44
N LEU A 63 -1.55 -51.70 21.69
CA LEU A 63 -2.03 -50.63 20.80
C LEU A 63 -2.37 -49.33 21.55
N LYS A 64 -2.72 -49.39 22.81
CA LYS A 64 -2.90 -48.22 23.68
C LYS A 64 -1.59 -47.62 24.18
N LYS A 65 -0.52 -48.44 24.29
CA LYS A 65 0.77 -48.06 24.86
C LYS A 65 1.69 -47.40 23.83
N GLN A 66 1.68 -47.91 22.58
CA GLN A 66 2.53 -47.43 21.51
C GLN A 66 1.86 -47.58 20.15
N GLN A 67 2.39 -46.85 19.15
CA GLN A 67 1.93 -46.96 17.77
C GLN A 67 2.67 -48.09 17.03
N PHE A 68 1.97 -48.76 16.15
CA PHE A 68 2.49 -49.80 15.27
C PHE A 68 2.32 -49.41 13.81
N ASP A 69 3.25 -49.93 12.98
CA ASP A 69 3.18 -49.70 11.55
C ASP A 69 2.36 -50.73 10.80
N LEU A 70 2.26 -51.95 11.40
CA LEU A 70 1.49 -53.05 10.85
C LEU A 70 1.14 -54.04 11.97
N ILE A 71 0.01 -54.73 11.84
CA ILE A 71 -0.41 -55.81 12.78
C ILE A 71 -0.58 -57.09 11.97
N LEU A 72 0.11 -58.15 12.41
CA LEU A 72 -0.15 -59.52 12.04
C LEU A 72 -1.06 -60.15 13.09
N LEU A 73 -2.25 -60.63 12.73
CA LEU A 73 -3.27 -60.96 13.67
C LEU A 73 -3.86 -62.37 13.37
N ASP A 74 -3.66 -63.29 14.27
CA ASP A 74 -4.30 -64.60 14.16
C ASP A 74 -5.83 -64.48 14.31
N ILE A 75 -6.57 -65.21 13.48
CA ILE A 75 -8.01 -65.27 13.52
C ILE A 75 -8.49 -66.09 14.68
N ASN A 76 -7.86 -67.26 14.91
CA ASN A 76 -8.35 -68.30 15.82
C ASN A 76 -7.59 -68.25 17.17
N MET A 77 -8.01 -67.36 18.04
CA MET A 77 -7.44 -67.28 19.39
C MET A 77 -8.53 -67.55 20.46
N PRO A 78 -8.13 -68.15 21.61
CA PRO A 78 -9.08 -68.37 22.71
C PRO A 78 -9.47 -67.02 23.35
N GLY A 79 -10.76 -66.92 23.77
CA GLY A 79 -11.33 -65.69 24.31
C GLY A 79 -11.74 -64.70 23.20
N MET A 80 -10.97 -63.62 23.05
CA MET A 80 -11.20 -62.62 22.01
C MET A 80 -10.50 -63.04 20.71
N ASN A 81 -11.28 -63.41 19.70
CA ASN A 81 -10.76 -63.80 18.38
C ASN A 81 -10.26 -62.63 17.55
N GLY A 82 -9.49 -62.89 16.45
CA GLY A 82 -8.88 -61.87 15.64
C GLY A 82 -9.89 -60.94 14.98
N PHE A 83 -11.08 -61.41 14.62
CA PHE A 83 -12.13 -60.55 14.04
C PHE A 83 -12.67 -59.52 15.05
N GLU A 84 -12.77 -59.89 16.32
CA GLU A 84 -13.18 -58.98 17.38
C GLU A 84 -12.12 -57.93 17.69
N VAL A 85 -10.83 -58.34 17.67
CA VAL A 85 -9.70 -57.41 17.79
C VAL A 85 -9.68 -56.41 16.66
N CYS A 86 -9.82 -56.87 15.38
CA CYS A 86 -9.83 -56.03 14.22
C CYS A 86 -10.98 -55.02 14.28
N ARG A 87 -12.20 -55.44 14.65
CA ARG A 87 -13.36 -54.55 14.82
C ARG A 87 -13.09 -53.46 15.85
N LYS A 88 -12.47 -53.77 16.99
CA LYS A 88 -12.10 -52.78 18.01
C LYS A 88 -11.02 -51.80 17.52
N ILE A 89 -10.02 -52.28 16.74
CA ILE A 89 -9.02 -51.42 16.10
C ILE A 89 -9.73 -50.42 15.13
N ARG A 90 -10.62 -50.88 14.30
CA ARG A 90 -11.33 -50.03 13.30
C ARG A 90 -12.34 -49.07 13.94
N SER A 91 -12.82 -49.36 15.13
CA SER A 91 -13.69 -48.47 15.91
C SER A 91 -12.94 -47.33 16.61
N SER A 92 -11.64 -47.40 16.71
CA SER A 92 -10.81 -46.37 17.36
C SER A 92 -10.18 -45.45 16.34
N PRO A 93 -10.48 -44.13 16.37
CA PRO A 93 -9.90 -43.15 15.44
C PRO A 93 -8.36 -43.15 15.43
N GLU A 94 -7.74 -43.45 16.58
CA GLU A 94 -6.28 -43.42 16.73
C GLU A 94 -5.60 -44.63 16.09
N MET A 95 -6.27 -45.77 15.98
CA MET A 95 -5.74 -47.05 15.52
C MET A 95 -6.26 -47.45 14.13
N ASN A 96 -7.28 -46.77 13.63
CA ASN A 96 -8.01 -47.16 12.41
C ASN A 96 -7.11 -47.26 11.17
N ASN A 97 -6.04 -46.46 11.11
CA ASN A 97 -5.15 -46.39 9.95
C ASN A 97 -4.04 -47.42 9.92
N VAL A 98 -3.91 -48.24 11.00
CA VAL A 98 -2.88 -49.28 11.06
C VAL A 98 -3.28 -50.47 10.19
N PRO A 99 -2.48 -50.89 9.21
CA PRO A 99 -2.79 -52.04 8.39
C PRO A 99 -2.79 -53.35 9.25
N VAL A 100 -3.85 -54.12 9.06
CA VAL A 100 -4.03 -55.43 9.70
C VAL A 100 -3.95 -56.52 8.63
N ILE A 101 -3.07 -57.47 8.79
CA ILE A 101 -2.97 -58.69 7.97
C ILE A 101 -3.36 -59.87 8.83
N PHE A 102 -4.39 -60.61 8.44
CA PHE A 102 -4.81 -61.78 9.15
C PHE A 102 -3.89 -62.97 8.89
N LEU A 103 -3.64 -63.77 9.94
CA LEU A 103 -2.99 -65.06 9.86
C LEU A 103 -4.09 -66.14 9.94
N SER A 104 -4.25 -66.95 8.89
CA SER A 104 -5.33 -67.92 8.80
C SER A 104 -4.78 -69.34 8.60
N ALA A 105 -5.30 -70.31 9.32
CA ALA A 105 -5.01 -71.72 9.12
C ALA A 105 -5.86 -72.35 8.01
N ASP A 106 -6.88 -71.62 7.56
CA ASP A 106 -7.90 -72.16 6.66
C ASP A 106 -8.00 -71.34 5.38
N THR A 107 -8.16 -72.00 4.28
CA THR A 107 -8.41 -71.41 2.96
C THR A 107 -9.92 -71.19 2.74
N ASP A 108 -10.71 -71.25 3.82
CA ASP A 108 -12.14 -70.99 3.73
C ASP A 108 -12.44 -69.54 3.27
N ARG A 109 -13.07 -69.44 2.14
CA ARG A 109 -13.43 -68.18 1.50
C ARG A 109 -14.27 -67.28 2.40
N GLU A 110 -15.20 -67.84 3.20
CA GLU A 110 -16.08 -67.06 4.06
C GLU A 110 -15.30 -66.33 5.17
N SER A 111 -14.34 -66.96 5.79
CA SER A 111 -13.44 -66.33 6.80
C SER A 111 -12.60 -65.20 6.20
N ILE A 112 -12.13 -65.38 4.98
CA ILE A 112 -11.37 -64.32 4.26
C ILE A 112 -12.24 -63.13 3.95
N PHE A 113 -13.43 -63.32 3.36
CA PHE A 113 -14.41 -62.26 3.07
C PHE A 113 -14.81 -61.48 4.33
N LYS A 114 -15.10 -62.19 5.42
CA LYS A 114 -15.39 -61.57 6.73
C LYS A 114 -14.25 -60.68 7.23
N GLY A 115 -13.03 -61.11 7.02
CA GLY A 115 -11.81 -60.35 7.40
C GLY A 115 -11.77 -58.98 6.64
N PHE A 116 -12.00 -59.02 5.33
CA PHE A 116 -12.00 -57.80 4.54
C PHE A 116 -13.17 -56.87 4.86
N GLU A 117 -14.37 -57.41 5.11
CA GLU A 117 -15.56 -56.64 5.55
C GLU A 117 -15.31 -55.93 6.88
N LEU A 118 -14.49 -56.52 7.78
CA LEU A 118 -14.06 -55.92 9.04
C LEU A 118 -12.94 -54.90 8.89
N GLY A 119 -12.44 -54.70 7.68
CA GLY A 119 -11.42 -53.67 7.36
C GLY A 119 -9.96 -54.18 7.48
N ALA A 120 -9.71 -55.47 7.45
CA ALA A 120 -8.35 -55.98 7.25
C ALA A 120 -7.87 -55.68 5.83
N GLN A 121 -6.58 -55.46 5.66
CA GLN A 121 -6.00 -55.13 4.39
C GLN A 121 -5.55 -56.34 3.58
N ASP A 122 -5.24 -57.44 4.27
CA ASP A 122 -4.76 -58.68 3.63
C ASP A 122 -4.85 -59.88 4.60
N TYR A 123 -4.44 -61.04 4.08
CA TYR A 123 -4.29 -62.25 4.87
C TYR A 123 -3.07 -63.06 4.41
N VAL A 124 -2.56 -63.94 5.29
CA VAL A 124 -1.47 -64.88 5.04
C VAL A 124 -1.88 -66.23 5.58
N THR A 125 -1.70 -67.29 4.78
CA THR A 125 -2.07 -68.66 5.18
C THR A 125 -0.95 -69.33 5.99
N LYS A 126 -1.37 -70.12 6.97
CA LYS A 126 -0.49 -71.04 7.72
C LYS A 126 -0.41 -72.41 6.98
N PRO A 127 0.77 -73.05 6.79
CA PRO A 127 2.09 -72.64 7.28
C PRO A 127 2.66 -71.45 6.47
N PHE A 128 3.42 -70.55 7.11
CA PHE A 128 3.88 -69.31 6.49
C PHE A 128 4.98 -69.55 5.48
N ASP A 129 4.77 -69.08 4.21
CA ASP A 129 5.84 -68.86 3.28
C ASP A 129 6.50 -67.51 3.58
N SER A 130 7.80 -67.49 3.90
CA SER A 130 8.49 -66.26 4.30
C SER A 130 8.53 -65.22 3.20
N ARG A 131 8.54 -65.61 1.92
CA ARG A 131 8.56 -64.66 0.78
C ARG A 131 7.18 -64.01 0.59
N GLU A 132 6.12 -64.79 0.75
CA GLU A 132 4.75 -64.26 0.65
C GLU A 132 4.49 -63.30 1.84
N LEU A 133 4.77 -63.67 3.07
CA LEU A 133 4.62 -62.82 4.23
C LEU A 133 5.36 -61.48 4.07
N LEU A 134 6.64 -61.53 3.73
CA LEU A 134 7.47 -60.33 3.58
C LEU A 134 7.00 -59.44 2.42
N SER A 135 6.54 -60.02 1.33
CA SER A 135 5.96 -59.25 0.19
C SER A 135 4.72 -58.46 0.64
N ARG A 136 3.79 -59.08 1.36
CA ARG A 136 2.58 -58.43 1.86
C ARG A 136 2.89 -57.35 2.88
N VAL A 137 3.76 -57.65 3.87
CA VAL A 137 4.23 -56.68 4.86
C VAL A 137 4.83 -55.45 4.20
N ARG A 138 5.76 -55.62 3.26
CA ARG A 138 6.39 -54.51 2.52
C ARG A 138 5.38 -53.68 1.75
N THR A 139 4.42 -54.31 1.09
CA THR A 139 3.38 -53.63 0.29
C THR A 139 2.53 -52.73 1.20
N HIS A 140 2.05 -53.26 2.32
CA HIS A 140 1.16 -52.48 3.18
C HIS A 140 1.88 -51.39 3.97
N LEU A 141 3.14 -51.61 4.37
CA LEU A 141 4.00 -50.58 4.96
C LEU A 141 4.29 -49.45 3.96
N ALA A 142 4.61 -49.79 2.69
CA ALA A 142 4.85 -48.79 1.63
C ALA A 142 3.59 -47.98 1.35
N LEU A 143 2.41 -48.63 1.30
CA LEU A 143 1.15 -47.97 1.08
C LEU A 143 0.81 -46.99 2.22
N LYS A 144 0.94 -47.43 3.50
CA LYS A 144 0.75 -46.58 4.68
C LYS A 144 1.63 -45.32 4.60
N ASN A 145 2.95 -45.53 4.38
CA ASN A 145 3.91 -44.43 4.27
C ASN A 145 3.57 -43.45 3.15
N SER A 146 3.07 -43.94 2.01
CA SER A 146 2.69 -43.11 0.86
C SER A 146 1.45 -42.27 1.19
N LEU A 147 0.44 -42.85 1.86
CA LEU A 147 -0.75 -42.16 2.29
C LEU A 147 -0.45 -41.07 3.32
N GLU A 148 0.43 -41.34 4.29
CA GLU A 148 0.87 -40.36 5.29
C GLU A 148 1.62 -39.20 4.67
N LYS A 149 2.53 -39.50 3.71
CA LYS A 149 3.24 -38.45 2.97
C LYS A 149 2.29 -37.58 2.16
N LEU A 150 1.30 -38.18 1.50
CA LEU A 150 0.30 -37.48 0.70
C LEU A 150 -0.57 -36.57 1.60
N ALA A 151 -1.00 -37.06 2.76
CA ALA A 151 -1.76 -36.25 3.71
C ALA A 151 -0.98 -35.03 4.22
N LYS A 152 0.31 -35.23 4.57
CA LYS A 152 1.22 -34.13 4.98
C LYS A 152 1.42 -33.13 3.86
N PHE A 153 1.62 -33.63 2.63
CA PHE A 153 1.81 -32.76 1.46
C PHE A 153 0.57 -31.92 1.16
N ASN A 154 -0.63 -32.56 1.16
CA ASN A 154 -1.88 -31.85 0.96
C ASN A 154 -2.10 -30.75 1.98
N LYS A 155 -1.87 -31.02 3.28
CA LYS A 155 -1.97 -29.99 4.31
C LYS A 155 -1.03 -28.82 4.08
N SER A 156 0.23 -29.11 3.74
CA SER A 156 1.21 -28.05 3.44
C SER A 156 0.83 -27.24 2.18
N LEU A 157 0.21 -27.89 1.19
CA LEU A 157 -0.28 -27.23 -0.02
C LEU A 157 -1.45 -26.30 0.29
N GLU A 158 -2.41 -26.75 1.09
CA GLU A 158 -3.55 -25.93 1.53
C GLU A 158 -3.08 -24.67 2.29
N GLU A 159 -2.12 -24.82 3.20
CA GLU A 159 -1.51 -23.69 3.92
C GLU A 159 -0.85 -22.68 2.97
N LYS A 160 -0.07 -23.17 1.99
CA LYS A 160 0.57 -22.31 0.97
C LYS A 160 -0.46 -21.62 0.06
N VAL A 161 -1.51 -22.32 -0.33
CA VAL A 161 -2.59 -21.73 -1.16
C VAL A 161 -3.28 -20.62 -0.39
N ALA A 162 -3.60 -20.83 0.88
CA ALA A 162 -4.23 -19.81 1.72
C ALA A 162 -3.33 -18.57 1.86
N GLU A 163 -2.03 -18.78 2.14
CA GLU A 163 -1.05 -17.69 2.25
C GLU A 163 -0.94 -16.88 0.93
N ARG A 164 -0.79 -17.58 -0.20
CA ARG A 164 -0.68 -16.94 -1.51
C ARG A 164 -1.93 -16.20 -1.92
N THR A 165 -3.10 -16.76 -1.60
CA THR A 165 -4.39 -16.09 -1.87
C THR A 165 -4.51 -14.79 -1.08
N GLN A 166 -4.08 -14.78 0.17
CA GLN A 166 -4.07 -13.58 0.99
C GLN A 166 -3.10 -12.52 0.45
N GLN A 167 -1.86 -12.90 0.11
CA GLN A 167 -0.87 -12.00 -0.49
C GLN A 167 -1.38 -11.39 -1.82
N LEU A 168 -2.04 -12.20 -2.65
CA LEU A 168 -2.60 -11.73 -3.92
C LEU A 168 -3.72 -10.72 -3.70
N LYS A 169 -4.57 -10.96 -2.71
CA LYS A 169 -5.67 -10.04 -2.36
C LYS A 169 -5.15 -8.68 -1.89
N GLU A 170 -4.12 -8.68 -1.03
CA GLU A 170 -3.47 -7.45 -0.56
C GLU A 170 -2.79 -6.70 -1.71
N ALA A 171 -2.10 -7.41 -2.60
CA ALA A 171 -1.46 -6.81 -3.76
C ALA A 171 -2.48 -6.19 -4.73
N ASN A 172 -3.64 -6.83 -4.94
CA ASN A 172 -4.72 -6.29 -5.76
C ASN A 172 -5.31 -5.01 -5.18
N VAL A 173 -5.58 -4.96 -3.88
CA VAL A 173 -6.09 -3.75 -3.22
C VAL A 173 -5.11 -2.58 -3.39
N ASN A 174 -3.81 -2.83 -3.22
CA ASN A 174 -2.79 -1.81 -3.42
C ASN A 174 -2.70 -1.35 -4.89
N LEU A 175 -2.81 -2.28 -5.83
CA LEU A 175 -2.82 -1.98 -7.27
C LEU A 175 -4.02 -1.10 -7.67
N GLU A 176 -5.21 -1.41 -7.15
CA GLU A 176 -6.42 -0.61 -7.38
C GLU A 176 -6.26 0.83 -6.84
N ALA A 177 -5.74 0.96 -5.62
CA ALA A 177 -5.48 2.27 -5.02
C ALA A 177 -4.46 3.10 -5.82
N LEU A 178 -3.38 2.47 -6.30
CA LEU A 178 -2.38 3.13 -7.15
C LEU A 178 -2.96 3.52 -8.52
N ASN A 179 -3.81 2.69 -9.10
CA ASN A 179 -4.45 2.97 -10.39
C ASN A 179 -5.41 4.17 -10.31
N LEU A 180 -6.21 4.26 -9.24
CA LEU A 180 -7.06 5.42 -9.00
C LEU A 180 -6.22 6.70 -8.88
N ARG A 181 -5.12 6.64 -8.15
CA ARG A 181 -4.21 7.79 -7.99
C ARG A 181 -3.54 8.21 -9.30
N LEU A 182 -3.21 7.25 -10.17
CA LEU A 182 -2.69 7.54 -11.52
C LEU A 182 -3.72 8.23 -12.41
N ILE A 183 -4.98 7.78 -12.36
CA ILE A 183 -6.08 8.40 -13.12
C ILE A 183 -6.30 9.86 -12.69
N ASP A 184 -6.30 10.12 -11.36
CA ASP A 184 -6.45 11.47 -10.84
C ASP A 184 -5.28 12.39 -11.25
N LEU A 185 -4.05 11.87 -11.22
CA LEU A 185 -2.87 12.61 -11.69
C LEU A 185 -2.93 12.90 -13.20
N ASP A 186 -3.41 11.96 -13.98
CA ASP A 186 -3.50 12.12 -15.45
C ASP A 186 -4.59 13.15 -15.83
N ARG A 187 -5.72 13.14 -15.10
CA ARG A 187 -6.74 14.19 -15.23
C ARG A 187 -6.18 15.56 -14.88
N ALA A 188 -5.56 15.69 -13.69
CA ALA A 188 -4.98 16.96 -13.26
C ALA A 188 -3.92 17.48 -14.25
N LYS A 189 -3.14 16.58 -14.88
CA LYS A 189 -2.18 16.93 -15.93
C LYS A 189 -2.88 17.42 -17.20
N ALA A 190 -3.94 16.76 -17.63
CA ALA A 190 -4.69 17.15 -18.82
C ALA A 190 -5.36 18.53 -18.63
N ASP A 191 -5.99 18.76 -17.48
CA ASP A 191 -6.61 20.03 -17.12
C ASP A 191 -5.58 21.17 -17.09
N PHE A 192 -4.41 20.89 -16.49
CA PHE A 192 -3.29 21.84 -16.47
C PHE A 192 -2.80 22.21 -17.88
N LEU A 193 -2.63 21.23 -18.78
CA LEU A 193 -2.20 21.49 -20.16
C LEU A 193 -3.24 22.29 -20.96
N ASN A 194 -4.53 22.01 -20.78
CA ASN A 194 -5.61 22.72 -21.43
C ASN A 194 -5.64 24.20 -20.99
N LEU A 195 -5.50 24.44 -19.70
CA LEU A 195 -5.44 25.77 -19.10
C LEU A 195 -4.22 26.56 -19.58
N ILE A 196 -3.03 25.95 -19.61
CA ILE A 196 -1.81 26.55 -20.16
C ILE A 196 -2.08 27.00 -21.61
N SER A 197 -2.68 26.13 -22.40
CA SER A 197 -2.98 26.45 -23.83
C SER A 197 -3.92 27.64 -23.97
N HIS A 198 -4.92 27.75 -23.09
CA HIS A 198 -5.84 28.87 -23.08
C HIS A 198 -5.16 30.19 -22.64
N GLU A 199 -4.40 30.15 -21.56
CA GLU A 199 -3.71 31.30 -20.95
C GLU A 199 -2.52 31.82 -21.79
N ILE A 200 -1.95 30.99 -22.64
CA ILE A 200 -0.96 31.42 -23.65
C ILE A 200 -1.66 32.04 -24.86
N ARG A 201 -2.79 31.48 -25.31
CA ARG A 201 -3.49 31.96 -26.52
C ARG A 201 -3.98 33.39 -26.35
N THR A 202 -4.50 33.74 -25.16
CA THR A 202 -5.05 35.11 -24.92
C THR A 202 -4.01 36.22 -25.14
N PRO A 203 -2.83 36.22 -24.44
CA PRO A 203 -1.81 37.25 -24.68
C PRO A 203 -1.18 37.14 -26.06
N LEU A 204 -1.09 35.94 -26.64
CA LEU A 204 -0.59 35.78 -28.01
C LEU A 204 -1.50 36.48 -29.04
N ASN A 205 -2.82 36.35 -28.90
CA ASN A 205 -3.78 37.06 -29.72
C ASN A 205 -3.71 38.59 -29.49
N GLY A 206 -3.46 39.01 -28.23
CA GLY A 206 -3.23 40.40 -27.86
C GLY A 206 -1.93 40.99 -28.46
N ILE A 207 -0.98 40.13 -28.84
CA ILE A 207 0.22 40.52 -29.58
C ILE A 207 -0.04 40.53 -31.09
N LEU A 208 -0.66 39.49 -31.61
CA LEU A 208 -0.88 39.31 -33.04
C LEU A 208 -1.84 40.37 -33.62
N GLY A 209 -2.94 40.68 -32.90
CA GLY A 209 -3.93 41.66 -33.35
C GLY A 209 -3.33 43.06 -33.59
N PRO A 210 -2.71 43.71 -32.60
CA PRO A 210 -2.01 44.98 -32.80
C PRO A 210 -0.91 44.93 -33.86
N LEU A 211 -0.15 43.82 -33.96
CA LEU A 211 0.87 43.63 -34.98
C LEU A 211 0.28 43.61 -36.40
N GLU A 212 -0.88 43.01 -36.59
CA GLU A 212 -1.58 43.03 -37.88
C GLU A 212 -2.07 44.43 -38.23
N LEU A 213 -2.65 45.15 -37.26
CA LEU A 213 -3.09 46.53 -37.44
C LEU A 213 -1.92 47.49 -37.75
N LEU A 214 -0.76 47.30 -37.15
CA LEU A 214 0.44 48.11 -37.45
C LEU A 214 0.97 47.94 -38.89
N LYS A 215 0.60 46.86 -39.57
CA LYS A 215 0.94 46.66 -40.99
C LYS A 215 0.03 47.43 -41.95
N GLU A 216 -1.12 47.89 -41.48
CA GLU A 216 -2.06 48.68 -42.28
C GLU A 216 -1.69 50.17 -42.29
N PRO A 217 -1.50 50.84 -43.45
CA PRO A 217 -1.06 52.26 -43.53
C PRO A 217 -2.03 53.29 -42.91
N ILE A 218 -3.27 52.87 -42.67
CA ILE A 218 -4.35 53.71 -42.16
C ILE A 218 -4.21 54.01 -40.65
N TYR A 219 -3.57 53.19 -39.92
CA TYR A 219 -3.51 53.25 -38.44
C TYR A 219 -2.24 53.95 -37.88
N ALA A 220 -1.47 54.65 -38.70
CA ALA A 220 -0.25 55.33 -38.27
C ALA A 220 -0.46 56.41 -37.19
N ARG A 221 -1.69 56.83 -36.91
CA ARG A 221 -2.01 57.82 -35.85
C ARG A 221 -2.26 57.21 -34.48
N GLU A 222 -2.51 55.88 -34.37
CA GLU A 222 -2.83 55.18 -33.13
C GLU A 222 -1.68 54.25 -32.66
N ILE A 223 -0.46 54.48 -33.15
CA ILE A 223 0.72 53.63 -32.85
C ILE A 223 0.97 53.52 -31.34
N GLY A 224 0.75 54.58 -30.59
CA GLY A 224 0.94 54.62 -29.15
C GLY A 224 0.09 53.58 -28.42
N GLU A 225 -1.23 53.57 -28.68
CA GLU A 225 -2.17 52.62 -28.05
C GLU A 225 -1.86 51.15 -28.44
N LEU A 226 -1.51 50.91 -29.72
CA LEU A 226 -1.14 49.59 -30.19
C LEU A 226 0.16 49.06 -29.51
N VAL A 227 1.16 49.96 -29.30
CA VAL A 227 2.39 49.63 -28.59
C VAL A 227 2.10 49.33 -27.12
N GLU A 228 1.24 50.08 -26.45
CA GLU A 228 0.83 49.79 -25.06
C GLU A 228 0.11 48.45 -24.94
N MET A 229 -0.80 48.11 -25.86
CA MET A 229 -1.47 46.80 -25.89
C MET A 229 -0.48 45.65 -26.09
N LEU A 230 0.54 45.84 -26.93
CA LEU A 230 1.62 44.89 -27.13
C LEU A 230 2.43 44.70 -25.85
N ASP A 231 2.86 45.80 -25.21
CA ASP A 231 3.65 45.78 -23.99
C ASP A 231 2.89 45.03 -22.84
N MET A 232 1.62 45.38 -22.65
CA MET A 232 0.76 44.69 -21.69
C MET A 232 0.66 43.16 -21.96
N SER A 233 0.50 42.79 -23.23
CA SER A 233 0.36 41.39 -23.62
C SER A 233 1.65 40.62 -23.45
N VAL A 234 2.80 41.19 -23.75
CA VAL A 234 4.13 40.62 -23.55
C VAL A 234 4.40 40.42 -22.04
N LYS A 235 4.15 41.44 -21.22
CA LYS A 235 4.30 41.37 -19.77
C LYS A 235 3.38 40.32 -19.15
N ARG A 236 2.18 40.17 -19.64
CA ARG A 236 1.24 39.13 -19.20
C ARG A 236 1.76 37.73 -19.53
N LEU A 237 2.31 37.50 -20.72
CA LEU A 237 2.87 36.23 -21.14
C LEU A 237 4.12 35.86 -20.34
N GLU A 238 5.01 36.84 -20.09
CA GLU A 238 6.19 36.68 -19.29
C GLU A 238 5.83 36.24 -17.83
N ARG A 239 4.90 36.99 -17.21
CA ARG A 239 4.42 36.67 -15.85
C ARG A 239 3.79 35.28 -15.78
N PHE A 240 3.00 34.91 -16.78
CA PHE A 240 2.41 33.58 -16.88
C PHE A 240 3.50 32.50 -16.98
N SER A 241 4.47 32.68 -17.88
CA SER A 241 5.57 31.71 -18.08
C SER A 241 6.39 31.48 -16.82
N LEU A 242 6.78 32.57 -16.11
CA LEU A 242 7.52 32.50 -14.87
C LEU A 242 6.73 31.77 -13.75
N ASN A 243 5.44 32.05 -13.65
CA ASN A 243 4.57 31.39 -12.68
C ASN A 243 4.36 29.90 -13.00
N ALA A 244 4.19 29.53 -14.27
CA ALA A 244 4.09 28.14 -14.69
C ALA A 244 5.36 27.33 -14.38
N LEU A 245 6.54 27.94 -14.61
CA LEU A 245 7.82 27.36 -14.25
C LEU A 245 7.95 27.19 -12.74
N LEU A 246 7.56 28.20 -11.96
CA LEU A 246 7.58 28.13 -10.49
C LEU A 246 6.66 27.03 -9.95
N ILE A 247 5.43 26.94 -10.44
CA ILE A 247 4.48 25.88 -10.09
C ILE A 247 5.08 24.49 -10.36
N THR A 248 5.70 24.32 -11.54
CA THR A 248 6.35 23.07 -11.90
C THR A 248 7.47 22.70 -10.94
N ARG A 249 8.33 23.63 -10.59
CA ARG A 249 9.45 23.43 -9.64
C ARG A 249 8.95 23.11 -8.22
N LEU A 250 7.91 23.79 -7.74
CA LEU A 250 7.32 23.55 -6.43
C LEU A 250 6.64 22.17 -6.36
N LYS A 251 5.87 21.78 -7.40
CA LYS A 251 5.19 20.47 -7.45
C LYS A 251 6.14 19.29 -7.56
N THR A 252 7.24 19.43 -8.30
CA THR A 252 8.23 18.34 -8.48
C THR A 252 9.22 18.21 -7.32
N LYS A 253 9.11 19.06 -6.28
CA LYS A 253 10.06 19.13 -5.17
C LYS A 253 11.53 19.28 -5.64
N GLN A 254 11.74 19.83 -6.83
CA GLN A 254 13.07 20.08 -7.38
C GLN A 254 13.71 21.36 -6.83
N LEU A 255 12.96 22.11 -6.03
CA LEU A 255 13.44 23.32 -5.38
C LEU A 255 13.99 22.95 -4.01
N GLU A 256 15.28 23.01 -3.84
CA GLU A 256 15.90 23.02 -2.51
C GLU A 256 15.70 24.41 -1.90
N ILE A 257 14.69 24.52 -1.03
CA ILE A 257 14.35 25.77 -0.36
C ILE A 257 15.44 26.15 0.62
N LYS A 258 16.14 27.25 0.35
CA LYS A 258 17.11 27.81 1.27
C LYS A 258 16.40 28.35 2.51
N LYS A 259 17.01 28.11 3.69
CA LYS A 259 16.46 28.59 4.97
C LYS A 259 17.28 29.76 5.48
N ASP A 260 17.12 30.90 4.84
CA ASP A 260 17.71 32.15 5.30
C ASP A 260 16.87 32.75 6.45
N ARG A 261 17.53 33.55 7.32
CA ARG A 261 16.82 34.32 8.36
C ARG A 261 16.27 35.60 7.75
N ILE A 262 15.01 35.81 7.79
CA ILE A 262 14.30 36.91 7.14
C ILE A 262 13.58 37.75 8.21
N HIS A 263 13.81 39.05 8.18
CA HIS A 263 13.02 40.01 8.95
C HIS A 263 11.74 40.32 8.20
N LEU A 264 10.59 39.76 8.68
CA LEU A 264 9.32 39.85 8.01
C LEU A 264 8.86 41.30 7.81
N SER A 265 8.98 42.16 8.85
CA SER A 265 8.62 43.57 8.76
C SER A 265 9.41 44.34 7.70
N LYS A 266 10.70 44.02 7.52
CA LYS A 266 11.52 44.63 6.48
C LYS A 266 11.08 44.19 5.09
N MET A 267 10.82 42.90 4.91
CA MET A 267 10.33 42.34 3.65
C MET A 267 8.99 42.92 3.22
N ILE A 268 8.06 43.11 4.18
CA ILE A 268 6.79 43.76 3.88
C ILE A 268 6.99 45.18 3.37
N ASN A 269 7.96 45.97 3.95
CA ASN A 269 8.27 47.29 3.46
C ASN A 269 8.81 47.29 2.01
N GLU A 270 9.69 46.31 1.70
CA GLU A 270 10.23 46.18 0.34
C GLU A 270 9.11 45.86 -0.67
N VAL A 271 8.14 45.01 -0.29
CA VAL A 271 6.99 44.71 -1.17
C VAL A 271 6.06 45.91 -1.32
N LEU A 272 5.84 46.69 -0.26
CA LEU A 272 5.03 47.92 -0.31
C LEU A 272 5.69 48.99 -1.21
N ASP A 273 7.02 49.12 -1.17
CA ASP A 273 7.75 50.04 -2.06
C ASP A 273 7.65 49.63 -3.54
N GLU A 274 7.61 48.32 -3.84
CA GLU A 274 7.39 47.79 -5.19
C GLU A 274 5.98 48.03 -5.71
N GLU A 275 4.98 47.96 -4.81
CA GLU A 275 3.57 48.18 -5.19
C GLU A 275 3.12 49.67 -5.11
N LYS A 276 4.05 50.58 -4.85
CA LYS A 276 3.75 52.01 -4.60
C LYS A 276 2.96 52.66 -5.72
N GLU A 277 3.27 52.36 -7.00
CA GLU A 277 2.52 52.90 -8.16
C GLU A 277 1.08 52.41 -8.17
N ASN A 278 0.84 51.13 -7.88
CA ASN A 278 -0.49 50.52 -7.83
C ASN A 278 -1.33 51.08 -6.65
N ILE A 279 -0.68 51.27 -5.51
CA ILE A 279 -1.28 51.89 -4.30
C ILE A 279 -1.70 53.32 -4.58
N GLN A 280 -0.84 54.12 -5.23
CA GLN A 280 -1.11 55.52 -5.56
C GLN A 280 -2.17 55.67 -6.66
N SER A 281 -2.16 54.82 -7.69
CA SER A 281 -3.10 54.89 -8.81
C SER A 281 -4.56 54.68 -8.35
N LYS A 282 -4.80 53.92 -7.31
CA LYS A 282 -6.10 53.67 -6.69
C LYS A 282 -6.37 54.50 -5.42
N ASN A 283 -5.44 55.33 -5.02
CA ASN A 283 -5.48 56.09 -3.76
C ASN A 283 -5.78 55.21 -2.53
N ILE A 284 -5.14 54.05 -2.44
CA ILE A 284 -5.26 53.10 -1.30
C ILE A 284 -4.47 53.63 -0.11
N GLN A 285 -5.07 53.63 1.07
CA GLN A 285 -4.38 53.84 2.34
C GLN A 285 -3.89 52.49 2.88
N VAL A 286 -2.61 52.38 3.22
CA VAL A 286 -2.09 51.17 3.84
C VAL A 286 -1.90 51.41 5.33
N GLU A 287 -2.71 50.73 6.14
CA GLU A 287 -2.58 50.74 7.60
C GLU A 287 -1.76 49.53 8.04
N ARG A 288 -0.76 49.76 8.89
CA ARG A 288 0.16 48.70 9.32
C ARG A 288 0.31 48.63 10.82
N ASN A 289 0.09 47.45 11.39
CA ASN A 289 0.24 47.13 12.80
C ASN A 289 1.30 46.02 12.98
N ASP A 290 2.50 46.42 13.39
CA ASP A 290 3.61 45.51 13.66
C ASP A 290 3.71 45.18 15.15
N ASN A 291 3.24 43.99 15.56
CA ASN A 291 3.30 43.48 16.92
C ASN A 291 4.25 42.25 17.02
N ILE A 292 5.30 42.19 16.19
CA ILE A 292 6.30 41.12 16.19
C ILE A 292 7.68 41.69 16.54
N SER A 293 8.34 41.13 17.55
CA SER A 293 9.74 41.44 17.87
C SER A 293 10.45 40.16 18.30
N PRO A 294 11.52 39.71 17.64
CA PRO A 294 12.24 40.32 16.49
C PRO A 294 11.67 40.02 15.11
N GLY A 295 10.56 39.27 14.98
CA GLY A 295 9.88 38.98 13.72
C GLY A 295 10.72 38.24 12.69
N LEU A 296 11.57 37.31 13.15
CA LEU A 296 12.44 36.48 12.30
C LEU A 296 11.71 35.21 11.88
N ILE A 297 11.63 35.01 10.56
CA ILE A 297 11.17 33.79 9.94
C ILE A 297 12.30 33.09 9.18
N SER A 298 12.16 31.79 8.91
CA SER A 298 13.14 31.03 8.12
C SER A 298 12.55 30.69 6.77
N GLY A 299 13.27 31.01 5.69
CA GLY A 299 12.82 30.66 4.34
C GLY A 299 13.68 31.24 3.24
N GLU A 300 13.25 31.04 2.00
CA GLU A 300 13.87 31.61 0.82
C GLU A 300 13.30 32.99 0.53
N VAL A 301 14.17 34.02 0.55
CA VAL A 301 13.78 35.42 0.45
C VAL A 301 12.86 35.73 -0.72
N GLU A 302 13.23 35.30 -1.92
CA GLU A 302 12.51 35.59 -3.14
C GLU A 302 11.12 34.91 -3.20
N LEU A 303 11.03 33.69 -2.64
CA LEU A 303 9.75 32.96 -2.61
C LEU A 303 8.77 33.59 -1.62
N ILE A 304 9.24 33.92 -0.40
CA ILE A 304 8.37 34.53 0.61
C ILE A 304 7.95 35.93 0.16
N LYS A 305 8.87 36.70 -0.42
CA LYS A 305 8.57 38.00 -1.03
C LYS A 305 7.48 37.88 -2.10
N LYS A 306 7.60 36.89 -3.00
CA LYS A 306 6.60 36.59 -4.02
C LYS A 306 5.25 36.20 -3.42
N CYS A 307 5.27 35.43 -2.32
CA CYS A 307 4.05 35.06 -1.61
C CYS A 307 3.31 36.29 -1.09
N ILE A 308 4.01 37.20 -0.38
CA ILE A 308 3.45 38.42 0.18
C ILE A 308 2.95 39.34 -0.96
N SER A 309 3.77 39.53 -2.01
CA SER A 309 3.41 40.35 -3.18
C SER A 309 2.13 39.85 -3.86
N ASN A 310 1.98 38.53 -4.05
CA ASN A 310 0.76 37.97 -4.65
C ASN A 310 -0.52 38.28 -3.83
N ILE A 311 -0.41 38.28 -2.51
CA ILE A 311 -1.56 38.56 -1.62
C ILE A 311 -1.82 40.07 -1.58
N LEU A 312 -0.80 40.88 -1.49
CA LEU A 312 -0.92 42.34 -1.48
C LEU A 312 -1.47 42.88 -2.81
N ASP A 313 -0.97 42.38 -3.98
CA ASP A 313 -1.51 42.70 -5.30
C ASP A 313 -3.02 42.39 -5.37
N ASN A 314 -3.45 41.21 -4.85
CA ASN A 314 -4.86 40.88 -4.77
C ASN A 314 -5.65 41.88 -3.88
N ALA A 315 -5.15 42.19 -2.70
CA ALA A 315 -5.79 43.13 -1.78
C ALA A 315 -5.97 44.51 -2.40
N ILE A 316 -4.93 45.06 -3.04
CA ILE A 316 -4.97 46.34 -3.74
C ILE A 316 -5.94 46.27 -4.91
N ARG A 317 -5.88 45.22 -5.70
CA ARG A 317 -6.70 45.09 -6.92
C ARG A 317 -8.22 44.99 -6.63
N PHE A 318 -8.59 44.20 -5.61
CA PHE A 318 -9.97 43.96 -5.25
C PHE A 318 -10.56 45.01 -4.31
N SER A 319 -9.73 45.86 -3.71
CA SER A 319 -10.19 47.03 -2.97
C SER A 319 -10.79 48.08 -3.92
N PRO A 320 -11.92 48.73 -3.52
CA PRO A 320 -12.40 49.95 -4.18
C PRO A 320 -11.38 51.08 -4.10
N GLU A 321 -11.46 52.06 -5.00
CA GLU A 321 -10.65 53.27 -4.92
C GLU A 321 -10.93 54.06 -3.62
N ASN A 322 -9.91 54.75 -3.11
CA ASN A 322 -9.96 55.55 -1.88
C ASN A 322 -10.28 54.71 -0.64
N ASN A 323 -9.82 53.46 -0.58
CA ASN A 323 -10.10 52.55 0.54
C ASN A 323 -8.82 52.16 1.27
N THR A 324 -8.92 51.33 2.32
CA THR A 324 -7.82 50.95 3.17
C THR A 324 -7.51 49.47 3.00
N VAL A 325 -6.20 49.12 2.98
CA VAL A 325 -5.68 47.78 3.09
C VAL A 325 -4.93 47.72 4.43
N GLU A 326 -5.31 46.79 5.30
CA GLU A 326 -4.67 46.58 6.60
C GLU A 326 -3.66 45.45 6.53
N ILE A 327 -2.48 45.64 7.13
CA ILE A 327 -1.44 44.61 7.27
C ILE A 327 -1.08 44.46 8.73
N ASP A 328 -1.52 43.38 9.35
CA ASP A 328 -1.26 43.09 10.75
C ASP A 328 -0.20 41.96 10.85
N THR A 329 0.82 42.18 11.68
CA THR A 329 1.78 41.13 12.02
C THR A 329 1.79 40.91 13.53
N TYR A 330 1.61 39.66 13.95
CA TYR A 330 1.52 39.29 15.35
C TYR A 330 1.98 37.85 15.59
N VAL A 331 2.15 37.48 16.86
CA VAL A 331 2.53 36.12 17.26
C VAL A 331 1.37 35.50 18.02
N GLU A 332 0.96 34.32 17.61
CA GLU A 332 0.04 33.45 18.36
C GLU A 332 0.78 32.14 18.70
N GLU A 333 0.87 31.83 19.97
CA GLU A 333 1.59 30.66 20.48
C GLU A 333 3.06 30.61 19.98
N GLN A 334 3.35 29.74 19.01
CA GLN A 334 4.67 29.61 18.37
C GLN A 334 4.62 29.90 16.86
N THR A 335 3.65 30.67 16.41
CA THR A 335 3.42 30.98 15.00
C THR A 335 3.45 32.49 14.80
N ILE A 336 4.26 32.95 13.84
CA ILE A 336 4.24 34.32 13.36
C ILE A 336 3.20 34.42 12.26
N ILE A 337 2.26 35.33 12.43
CA ILE A 337 1.14 35.54 11.49
C ILE A 337 1.31 36.90 10.81
N CYS A 338 1.22 36.89 9.47
CA CYS A 338 1.05 38.08 8.67
C CYS A 338 -0.36 38.03 8.05
N GLU A 339 -1.24 38.90 8.48
CA GLU A 339 -2.60 39.00 8.01
C GLU A 339 -2.76 40.25 7.13
N ILE A 340 -3.26 40.07 5.90
CA ILE A 340 -3.56 41.15 4.96
C ILE A 340 -5.06 41.17 4.74
N LYS A 341 -5.68 42.33 5.03
CA LYS A 341 -7.14 42.52 4.92
C LYS A 341 -7.45 43.61 3.90
N ASP A 342 -8.42 43.36 3.08
CA ASP A 342 -8.99 44.33 2.16
C ASP A 342 -10.46 44.63 2.49
N ASN A 343 -10.96 45.71 1.89
CA ASN A 343 -12.35 46.11 2.02
C ASN A 343 -13.11 45.93 0.71
N GLY A 344 -12.72 44.91 -0.08
CA GLY A 344 -13.39 44.55 -1.32
C GLY A 344 -14.68 43.77 -1.11
N LYS A 345 -15.08 43.02 -2.13
CA LYS A 345 -16.28 42.18 -2.08
C LYS A 345 -16.10 40.89 -1.24
N GLY A 346 -14.86 40.55 -0.91
CA GLY A 346 -14.53 39.28 -0.25
C GLY A 346 -14.63 38.06 -1.19
N PHE A 347 -14.55 36.86 -0.60
CA PHE A 347 -14.71 35.59 -1.31
C PHE A 347 -16.18 35.21 -1.38
N ALA A 348 -16.65 34.73 -2.51
CA ALA A 348 -18.02 34.25 -2.68
C ALA A 348 -18.29 33.01 -1.78
N MET A 349 -19.54 32.89 -1.29
CA MET A 349 -19.93 31.70 -0.51
C MET A 349 -19.73 30.41 -1.34
N GLY A 350 -19.02 29.43 -0.76
CA GLY A 350 -18.74 28.13 -1.39
C GLY A 350 -17.49 28.08 -2.28
N THR A 351 -16.80 29.22 -2.52
CA THR A 351 -15.54 29.22 -3.31
C THR A 351 -14.29 29.00 -2.45
N VAL A 352 -14.40 29.16 -1.14
CA VAL A 352 -13.25 29.07 -0.19
C VAL A 352 -12.55 27.70 -0.28
N ASP A 353 -13.29 26.64 -0.52
CA ASP A 353 -12.74 25.28 -0.62
C ASP A 353 -11.91 25.06 -1.91
N HIS A 354 -12.22 25.82 -2.98
CA HIS A 354 -11.58 25.71 -4.30
C HIS A 354 -10.63 26.86 -4.63
N ILE A 355 -10.51 27.87 -3.78
CA ILE A 355 -9.74 29.10 -4.07
C ILE A 355 -8.24 28.86 -4.24
N PHE A 356 -7.74 27.74 -3.72
CA PHE A 356 -6.36 27.30 -3.87
C PHE A 356 -6.15 26.35 -5.06
N GLU A 357 -7.19 26.02 -5.81
CA GLU A 357 -7.05 25.31 -7.06
C GLU A 357 -6.48 26.24 -8.13
N LEU A 358 -5.59 25.70 -8.95
CA LEU A 358 -4.97 26.49 -10.00
C LEU A 358 -6.05 26.97 -10.99
N PHE A 359 -5.99 28.27 -11.34
CA PHE A 359 -6.87 28.89 -12.34
C PHE A 359 -8.35 29.07 -11.93
N THR A 360 -8.63 28.99 -10.64
CA THR A 360 -9.96 29.33 -10.13
C THR A 360 -10.11 30.85 -10.14
N THR A 361 -10.93 31.40 -11.04
CA THR A 361 -11.33 32.79 -11.04
C THR A 361 -12.82 32.88 -10.75
N GLY A 362 -13.23 33.85 -9.91
CA GLY A 362 -14.66 34.13 -9.74
C GLY A 362 -15.29 34.57 -11.08
N ASP A 363 -16.52 34.16 -11.34
CA ASP A 363 -17.22 34.37 -12.61
C ASP A 363 -17.31 35.82 -13.07
N GLU A 364 -17.14 36.81 -12.19
CA GLU A 364 -17.24 38.24 -12.43
C GLU A 364 -15.90 38.92 -12.84
N TYR A 365 -14.75 38.20 -12.82
CA TYR A 365 -13.42 38.82 -12.95
C TYR A 365 -12.60 38.25 -14.13
N LYS A 366 -13.25 38.12 -15.29
CA LYS A 366 -12.63 37.56 -16.51
C LYS A 366 -11.47 38.39 -17.09
N ASP A 367 -11.31 39.65 -16.72
CA ASP A 367 -10.46 40.51 -17.52
C ASP A 367 -8.99 40.63 -17.18
N ASN A 368 -8.48 40.26 -16.01
CA ASN A 368 -7.03 40.38 -15.76
C ASN A 368 -6.39 39.44 -14.73
N SER A 369 -7.10 38.47 -14.14
CA SER A 369 -6.49 37.54 -13.18
C SER A 369 -6.42 36.10 -13.70
N ILE A 370 -5.22 35.56 -13.71
CA ILE A 370 -4.95 34.18 -14.15
C ILE A 370 -5.39 33.13 -13.08
N GLY A 371 -5.82 33.58 -11.89
CA GLY A 371 -6.24 32.66 -10.80
C GLY A 371 -5.12 31.78 -10.23
N ILE A 372 -3.87 32.24 -10.27
CA ILE A 372 -2.70 31.46 -9.84
C ILE A 372 -1.99 32.05 -8.61
N GLY A 373 -2.33 33.28 -8.18
CA GLY A 373 -1.64 33.95 -7.07
C GLY A 373 -1.76 33.23 -5.73
N LEU A 374 -3.00 32.93 -5.30
CA LEU A 374 -3.28 32.19 -4.06
C LEU A 374 -2.77 30.75 -4.09
N PRO A 375 -2.97 29.97 -5.17
CA PRO A 375 -2.36 28.64 -5.30
C PRO A 375 -0.84 28.64 -5.18
N ILE A 376 -0.14 29.59 -5.79
CA ILE A 376 1.33 29.75 -5.66
C ILE A 376 1.69 30.09 -4.21
N ALA A 377 0.99 31.04 -3.60
CA ALA A 377 1.23 31.41 -2.20
C ALA A 377 1.09 30.21 -1.27
N LYS A 378 0.07 29.38 -1.46
CA LYS A 378 -0.13 28.13 -0.71
C LYS A 378 1.04 27.16 -0.89
N MET A 379 1.45 26.89 -2.14
CA MET A 379 2.57 25.99 -2.42
C MET A 379 3.88 26.50 -1.81
N ILE A 380 4.12 27.81 -1.84
CA ILE A 380 5.29 28.43 -1.20
C ILE A 380 5.23 28.21 0.32
N MET A 381 4.10 28.53 0.95
CA MET A 381 3.95 28.37 2.42
C MET A 381 4.11 26.91 2.84
N GLU A 382 3.46 25.96 2.17
CA GLU A 382 3.60 24.53 2.43
C GLU A 382 5.05 24.06 2.26
N GLY A 383 5.76 24.53 1.24
CA GLY A 383 7.17 24.23 1.03
C GLY A 383 8.09 24.73 2.15
N HIS A 384 7.70 25.79 2.85
CA HIS A 384 8.40 26.36 4.00
C HIS A 384 7.94 25.79 5.35
N GLY A 385 6.99 24.83 5.35
CA GLY A 385 6.41 24.27 6.58
C GLY A 385 5.41 25.20 7.28
N GLY A 386 4.98 26.25 6.60
CA GLY A 386 3.93 27.15 7.03
C GLY A 386 2.56 26.80 6.43
N SER A 387 1.58 27.67 6.63
CA SER A 387 0.25 27.50 6.04
C SER A 387 -0.37 28.85 5.67
N ILE A 388 -1.42 28.82 4.86
CA ILE A 388 -2.20 29.98 4.45
C ILE A 388 -3.67 29.74 4.81
N VAL A 389 -4.32 30.75 5.39
CA VAL A 389 -5.73 30.72 5.74
C VAL A 389 -6.43 31.93 5.11
N VAL A 390 -7.58 31.70 4.52
CA VAL A 390 -8.38 32.76 3.88
C VAL A 390 -9.76 32.84 4.52
N GLY A 391 -10.33 34.01 4.54
CA GLY A 391 -11.66 34.26 5.08
C GLY A 391 -12.21 35.61 4.65
N ASN A 392 -13.46 35.91 5.02
CA ASN A 392 -14.08 37.22 4.82
C ASN A 392 -14.09 38.00 6.13
N ASN A 393 -13.87 39.30 6.04
CA ASN A 393 -13.98 40.22 7.18
C ASN A 393 -15.44 40.41 7.58
N PRO A 394 -15.76 40.58 8.88
CA PRO A 394 -17.13 40.84 9.33
C PRO A 394 -17.75 42.12 8.76
N GLY A 395 -16.91 43.09 8.40
CA GLY A 395 -17.31 44.38 7.79
C GLY A 395 -17.36 44.39 6.27
N GLY A 396 -17.11 43.26 5.62
CA GLY A 396 -16.90 43.13 4.16
C GLY A 396 -15.41 43.09 3.82
N GLY A 397 -15.09 42.53 2.63
CA GLY A 397 -13.72 42.32 2.15
C GLY A 397 -13.15 40.98 2.57
N ALA A 398 -11.93 40.68 2.08
CA ALA A 398 -11.21 39.44 2.36
C ALA A 398 -10.09 39.62 3.40
N SER A 399 -9.78 38.53 4.10
CA SER A 399 -8.62 38.37 4.97
C SER A 399 -7.80 37.18 4.53
N VAL A 400 -6.51 37.38 4.37
CA VAL A 400 -5.56 36.31 4.06
C VAL A 400 -4.45 36.30 5.12
N LYS A 401 -4.29 35.16 5.81
CA LYS A 401 -3.29 34.94 6.85
C LYS A 401 -2.19 34.02 6.34
N LEU A 402 -0.95 34.46 6.44
CA LEU A 402 0.24 33.65 6.26
C LEU A 402 0.80 33.26 7.63
N LEU A 403 0.90 31.97 7.89
CA LEU A 403 1.32 31.38 9.16
C LEU A 403 2.73 30.82 9.01
N PHE A 404 3.70 31.39 9.68
CA PHE A 404 5.09 30.97 9.68
C PHE A 404 5.44 30.31 11.02
N GLN A 405 6.11 29.16 10.99
CA GLN A 405 6.63 28.55 12.22
C GLN A 405 7.78 29.42 12.76
N THR A 406 7.75 29.71 14.06
CA THR A 406 8.90 30.39 14.72
C THR A 406 10.10 29.47 14.71
N THR A 407 11.23 29.93 14.20
CA THR A 407 12.53 29.34 14.48
C THR A 407 13.03 29.88 15.82
N LEU A 408 12.84 29.09 16.88
CA LEU A 408 13.52 29.30 18.16
C LEU A 408 15.05 29.21 17.98
#